data_687063d524d7734e00dde1f5e4222578
#
_entry.id   687063d524d7734e00dde1f5e4222578
#
_cell.length_a   1.000
_cell.length_b   1.000
_cell.length_c   1.000
_cell.angle_alpha   90.00
_cell.angle_beta   90.00
_cell.angle_gamma   90.00
#
_symmetry.space_group_name_H-M   'P 1'
#
loop_
_entity.id
_entity.type
_entity.pdbx_description
1 polymer ?
#
loop_
_entity_poly.entity_id
_entity_poly.type
_entity_poly.pdbx_seq_one_letter_code
_entity_poly.pdbx_strand_id
1 'polypeptide(L)'
;MTEPLFLECEQYIRNGGILAGSSFGRIEIPFHKMMDMDTDAAEQYLQQNREHSFTELLFAFIDRTGQKDSDIYKKALIDRRLFSKIRSNKTYIPAKRTVIALCLALELSREDADQLLSSAGYSLSRADDFDLVIAFCMEKKIFNFFDINEALVHFGFE
;
A
#
# COMPACT_ATOMS: atom_id res chain seq x y z
N MET A 1 15.98 13.86 -15.87
CA MET A 1 16.96 14.30 -14.86
C MET A 1 18.22 14.77 -15.60
N THR A 2 18.74 15.93 -15.30
CA THR A 2 19.97 16.43 -15.95
C THR A 2 21.19 15.72 -15.37
N GLU A 3 22.25 15.54 -16.18
CA GLU A 3 23.47 14.84 -15.81
C GLU A 3 24.13 15.35 -14.49
N PRO A 4 24.14 16.69 -14.20
CA PRO A 4 24.63 17.20 -12.92
C PRO A 4 23.82 16.73 -11.72
N LEU A 5 22.50 16.61 -11.85
CA LEU A 5 21.61 16.17 -10.78
C LEU A 5 21.77 14.68 -10.50
N PHE A 6 22.15 13.90 -11.50
CA PHE A 6 22.43 12.48 -11.36
C PHE A 6 23.70 12.24 -10.53
N LEU A 7 24.75 13.03 -10.80
CA LEU A 7 26.01 13.00 -10.04
C LEU A 7 25.82 13.44 -8.59
N GLU A 8 24.99 14.44 -8.33
CA GLU A 8 24.64 14.87 -6.97
C GLU A 8 23.88 13.77 -6.22
N CYS A 9 22.97 13.06 -6.90
CA CYS A 9 22.22 11.95 -6.34
C CYS A 9 23.14 10.77 -6.00
N GLU A 10 24.11 10.44 -6.87
CA GLU A 10 25.11 9.41 -6.61
C GLU A 10 26.01 9.77 -5.42
N GLN A 11 26.46 11.02 -5.33
CA GLN A 11 27.25 11.51 -4.20
C GLN A 11 26.43 11.49 -2.89
N TYR A 12 25.15 11.86 -2.95
CA TYR A 12 24.24 11.79 -1.82
C TYR A 12 24.11 10.36 -1.29
N ILE A 13 23.90 9.39 -2.19
CA ILE A 13 23.79 7.96 -1.82
C ILE A 13 25.12 7.45 -1.27
N ARG A 14 26.24 7.80 -1.89
CA ARG A 14 27.59 7.37 -1.50
C ARG A 14 28.01 7.92 -0.14
N ASN A 15 27.54 9.10 0.23
CA ASN A 15 27.79 9.76 1.51
C ASN A 15 26.75 9.44 2.58
N GLY A 16 25.98 8.37 2.42
CA GLY A 16 24.97 7.95 3.38
C GLY A 16 23.83 8.97 3.58
N GLY A 17 23.47 9.68 2.51
CA GLY A 17 22.42 10.69 2.55
C GLY A 17 22.87 12.10 2.95
N ILE A 18 24.18 12.36 2.94
CA ILE A 18 24.74 13.69 3.25
C ILE A 18 25.20 14.35 1.96
N LEU A 19 24.67 15.52 1.63
CA LEU A 19 25.13 16.33 0.51
C LEU A 19 26.50 16.94 0.85
N ALA A 20 27.54 16.51 0.12
CA ALA A 20 28.87 17.08 0.28
C ALA A 20 28.87 18.55 -0.17
N GLY A 21 29.30 19.46 0.72
CA GLY A 21 29.45 20.88 0.42
C GLY A 21 28.18 21.72 0.52
N SER A 22 27.06 21.14 0.94
CA SER A 22 25.90 21.93 1.31
C SER A 22 26.02 22.38 2.77
N SER A 23 25.56 23.60 3.07
CA SER A 23 25.36 24.08 4.43
C SER A 23 24.29 23.29 5.20
N PHE A 24 23.61 22.38 4.53
CA PHE A 24 22.82 21.30 5.11
C PHE A 24 23.77 20.12 5.41
N GLY A 25 24.68 20.27 6.33
CA GLY A 25 25.25 19.17 7.05
C GLY A 25 24.13 18.33 7.66
N ARG A 26 24.47 17.21 8.26
CA ARG A 26 23.56 16.40 9.07
C ARG A 26 22.45 17.28 9.64
N ILE A 27 21.19 17.00 9.32
CA ILE A 27 20.08 17.70 9.97
C ILE A 27 20.10 17.27 11.44
N GLU A 28 20.99 17.89 12.20
CA GLU A 28 20.92 17.85 13.65
C GLU A 28 19.81 18.81 14.03
N ILE A 29 18.60 18.29 14.17
CA ILE A 29 17.55 19.04 14.84
C ILE A 29 18.00 19.09 16.30
N PRO A 30 18.39 20.26 16.84
CA PRO A 30 18.79 20.35 18.24
C PRO A 30 17.64 19.82 19.09
N PHE A 31 17.95 19.00 20.10
CA PHE A 31 16.93 18.35 20.96
C PHE A 31 15.93 19.36 21.54
N HIS A 32 16.36 20.60 21.85
CA HIS A 32 15.48 21.68 22.30
C HIS A 32 14.50 22.17 21.22
N LYS A 33 14.88 22.15 19.91
CA LYS A 33 13.97 22.45 18.80
C LYS A 33 12.99 21.30 18.51
N MET A 34 13.36 20.07 18.83
CA MET A 34 12.42 18.95 18.78
C MET A 34 11.32 19.08 19.86
N MET A 35 11.65 19.70 21.01
CA MET A 35 10.69 19.97 22.08
C MET A 35 9.81 21.20 21.77
N ASP A 36 10.27 22.12 20.91
CA ASP A 36 9.50 23.29 20.46
C ASP A 36 8.60 22.97 19.23
N MET A 37 8.58 21.73 18.75
CA MET A 37 7.55 21.32 17.80
C MET A 37 6.20 21.44 18.48
N ASP A 38 5.31 22.18 17.85
CA ASP A 38 3.91 22.29 18.28
C ASP A 38 3.26 20.90 18.17
N THR A 39 3.41 20.10 19.22
CA THR A 39 2.85 18.77 19.33
C THR A 39 1.33 18.80 19.26
N ASP A 40 0.72 19.88 19.76
CA ASP A 40 -0.73 20.05 19.74
C ASP A 40 -1.22 20.23 18.30
N ALA A 41 -0.52 21.02 17.49
CA ALA A 41 -0.84 21.18 16.07
C ALA A 41 -0.65 19.86 15.29
N ALA A 42 0.39 19.11 15.60
CA ALA A 42 0.62 17.79 15.01
C ALA A 42 -0.47 16.78 15.40
N GLU A 43 -0.86 16.75 16.66
CA GLU A 43 -1.96 15.90 17.15
C GLU A 43 -3.30 16.27 16.51
N GLN A 44 -3.62 17.55 16.39
CA GLN A 44 -4.81 18.02 15.69
C GLN A 44 -4.81 17.62 14.22
N TYR A 45 -3.66 17.76 13.54
CA TYR A 45 -3.50 17.34 12.15
C TYR A 45 -3.76 15.83 11.99
N LEU A 46 -3.18 15.01 12.88
CA LEU A 46 -3.38 13.56 12.88
C LEU A 46 -4.85 13.19 13.10
N GLN A 47 -5.53 13.85 14.05
CA GLN A 47 -6.94 13.60 14.32
C GLN A 47 -7.85 13.97 13.15
N GLN A 48 -7.57 15.09 12.48
CA GLN A 48 -8.36 15.59 11.36
C GLN A 48 -8.13 14.81 10.05
N ASN A 49 -6.93 14.24 9.87
CA ASN A 49 -6.53 13.57 8.62
C ASN A 49 -6.41 12.05 8.73
N ARG A 50 -6.72 11.49 9.91
CA ARG A 50 -6.70 10.04 10.09
C ARG A 50 -7.90 9.42 9.40
N GLU A 51 -7.63 8.65 8.38
CA GLU A 51 -8.61 7.82 7.70
C GLU A 51 -8.77 6.46 8.40
N HIS A 52 -9.70 5.65 7.90
CA HIS A 52 -9.90 4.29 8.38
C HIS A 52 -8.64 3.45 8.20
N SER A 53 -8.33 2.61 9.19
CA SER A 53 -7.26 1.63 9.06
C SER A 53 -7.58 0.60 7.98
N PHE A 54 -6.54 -0.08 7.47
CA PHE A 54 -6.71 -1.18 6.51
C PHE A 54 -7.75 -2.20 7.00
N THR A 55 -7.65 -2.62 8.26
CA THR A 55 -8.58 -3.61 8.84
C THR A 55 -10.02 -3.10 8.87
N GLU A 56 -10.24 -1.86 9.32
CA GLU A 56 -11.57 -1.26 9.37
C GLU A 56 -12.19 -1.16 7.98
N LEU A 57 -11.42 -0.69 7.00
CA LEU A 57 -11.90 -0.54 5.63
C LEU A 57 -12.17 -1.91 4.97
N LEU A 58 -11.28 -2.89 5.18
CA LEU A 58 -11.46 -4.25 4.68
C LEU A 58 -12.78 -4.86 5.18
N PHE A 59 -13.03 -4.79 6.48
CA PHE A 59 -14.25 -5.37 7.06
C PHE A 59 -15.50 -4.59 6.69
N ALA A 60 -15.43 -3.29 6.48
CA ALA A 60 -16.53 -2.52 5.92
C ALA A 60 -16.89 -3.00 4.49
N PHE A 61 -15.89 -3.30 3.66
CA PHE A 61 -16.14 -3.87 2.33
C PHE A 61 -16.71 -5.29 2.40
N ILE A 62 -16.23 -6.15 3.31
CA ILE A 62 -16.77 -7.49 3.51
C ILE A 62 -18.25 -7.42 3.94
N ASP A 63 -18.57 -6.58 4.91
CA ASP A 63 -19.92 -6.39 5.42
C ASP A 63 -20.86 -5.89 4.30
N ARG A 64 -20.37 -5.01 3.42
CA ARG A 64 -21.13 -4.53 2.25
C ARG A 64 -21.51 -5.66 1.29
N THR A 65 -20.68 -6.69 1.16
CA THR A 65 -20.99 -7.84 0.28
C THR A 65 -21.98 -8.82 0.89
N GLY A 66 -22.15 -8.83 2.20
CA GLY A 66 -22.96 -9.81 2.91
C GLY A 66 -22.39 -11.24 2.91
N GLN A 67 -21.18 -11.44 2.40
CA GLN A 67 -20.52 -12.74 2.35
C GLN A 67 -19.85 -13.06 3.70
N LYS A 68 -19.66 -14.35 3.94
CA LYS A 68 -18.92 -14.80 5.14
C LYS A 68 -17.42 -14.63 4.94
N ASP A 69 -16.71 -14.36 6.01
CA ASP A 69 -15.25 -14.30 6.01
C ASP A 69 -14.60 -15.52 5.33
N SER A 70 -15.16 -16.72 5.59
CA SER A 70 -14.66 -17.96 5.00
C SER A 70 -14.77 -18.02 3.48
N ASP A 71 -15.78 -17.38 2.92
CA ASP A 71 -15.95 -17.33 1.46
C ASP A 71 -14.93 -16.38 0.85
N ILE A 72 -14.67 -15.26 1.51
CA ILE A 72 -13.71 -14.25 1.07
C ILE A 72 -12.28 -14.79 1.10
N TYR A 73 -11.81 -15.35 2.23
CA TYR A 73 -10.43 -15.81 2.31
C TYR A 73 -10.17 -17.04 1.42
N LYS A 74 -11.15 -17.92 1.23
CA LYS A 74 -11.05 -19.03 0.28
C LYS A 74 -10.98 -18.53 -1.16
N LYS A 75 -11.83 -17.58 -1.52
CA LYS A 75 -11.84 -16.96 -2.85
C LYS A 75 -10.53 -16.21 -3.12
N ALA A 76 -9.97 -15.53 -2.13
CA ALA A 76 -8.70 -14.85 -2.20
C ALA A 76 -7.48 -15.78 -2.16
N LEU A 77 -7.67 -17.10 -1.97
CA LEU A 77 -6.62 -18.10 -1.78
C LEU A 77 -5.69 -17.76 -0.59
N ILE A 78 -6.27 -17.21 0.46
CA ILE A 78 -5.56 -16.81 1.68
C ILE A 78 -5.80 -17.87 2.76
N ASP A 79 -4.73 -18.19 3.51
CA ASP A 79 -4.82 -19.08 4.66
C ASP A 79 -5.71 -18.47 5.75
N ARG A 80 -6.55 -19.30 6.35
CA ARG A 80 -7.40 -18.93 7.49
C ARG A 80 -6.61 -18.27 8.63
N ARG A 81 -5.39 -18.74 8.91
CA ARG A 81 -4.53 -18.17 9.96
C ARG A 81 -4.13 -16.74 9.65
N LEU A 82 -3.75 -16.47 8.41
CA LEU A 82 -3.41 -15.12 7.95
C LEU A 82 -4.63 -14.20 8.03
N PHE A 83 -5.78 -14.66 7.59
CA PHE A 83 -7.03 -13.88 7.69
C PHE A 83 -7.42 -13.59 9.14
N SER A 84 -7.30 -14.58 10.04
CA SER A 84 -7.53 -14.39 11.47
C SER A 84 -6.56 -13.38 12.09
N LYS A 85 -5.30 -13.38 11.65
CA LYS A 85 -4.30 -12.38 12.07
C LYS A 85 -4.68 -10.96 11.64
N ILE A 86 -5.17 -10.80 10.42
CA ILE A 86 -5.68 -9.51 9.92
C ILE A 86 -6.86 -9.04 10.78
N ARG A 87 -7.79 -9.93 11.11
CA ARG A 87 -8.97 -9.60 11.91
C ARG A 87 -8.62 -9.22 13.35
N SER A 88 -7.71 -9.95 13.98
CA SER A 88 -7.40 -9.79 15.41
C SER A 88 -6.40 -8.67 15.69
N ASN A 89 -5.59 -8.27 14.72
CA ASN A 89 -4.56 -7.26 14.90
C ASN A 89 -4.80 -6.07 13.94
N LYS A 90 -5.38 -5.00 14.48
CA LYS A 90 -5.72 -3.78 13.71
C LYS A 90 -4.52 -3.06 13.10
N THR A 91 -3.32 -3.30 13.63
CA THR A 91 -2.08 -2.67 13.13
C THR A 91 -1.33 -3.54 12.14
N TYR A 92 -1.76 -4.80 11.95
CA TYR A 92 -1.13 -5.71 11.01
C TYR A 92 -1.48 -5.34 9.57
N ILE A 93 -0.45 -5.17 8.74
CA ILE A 93 -0.58 -4.91 7.31
C ILE A 93 -0.06 -6.14 6.56
N PRO A 94 -0.89 -6.84 5.79
CA PRO A 94 -0.44 -7.95 4.97
C PRO A 94 0.39 -7.47 3.78
N ALA A 95 1.06 -8.39 3.09
CA ALA A 95 1.81 -8.10 1.88
C ALA A 95 0.90 -7.53 0.78
N LYS A 96 1.44 -6.70 -0.11
CA LYS A 96 0.70 -6.08 -1.23
C LYS A 96 -0.09 -7.09 -2.05
N ARG A 97 0.51 -8.23 -2.40
CA ARG A 97 -0.18 -9.30 -3.16
C ARG A 97 -1.40 -9.85 -2.43
N THR A 98 -1.33 -9.96 -1.12
CA THR A 98 -2.47 -10.37 -0.28
C THR A 98 -3.59 -9.35 -0.32
N VAL A 99 -3.27 -8.06 -0.23
CA VAL A 99 -4.26 -6.98 -0.35
C VAL A 99 -4.90 -6.99 -1.73
N ILE A 100 -4.13 -7.16 -2.79
CA ILE A 100 -4.65 -7.30 -4.16
C ILE A 100 -5.60 -8.49 -4.27
N ALA A 101 -5.23 -9.65 -3.72
CA ALA A 101 -6.08 -10.83 -3.73
C ALA A 101 -7.42 -10.59 -2.99
N LEU A 102 -7.42 -9.85 -1.90
CA LEU A 102 -8.63 -9.43 -1.20
C LEU A 102 -9.49 -8.48 -2.04
N CYS A 103 -8.88 -7.51 -2.71
CA CYS A 103 -9.59 -6.61 -3.63
C CYS A 103 -10.32 -7.39 -4.74
N LEU A 104 -9.63 -8.36 -5.32
CA LEU A 104 -10.19 -9.20 -6.39
C LEU A 104 -11.30 -10.14 -5.87
N ALA A 105 -11.08 -10.75 -4.71
CA ALA A 105 -12.08 -11.64 -4.08
C ALA A 105 -13.37 -10.88 -3.71
N LEU A 106 -13.25 -9.63 -3.30
CA LEU A 106 -14.37 -8.74 -2.99
C LEU A 106 -14.97 -8.09 -4.23
N GLU A 107 -14.38 -8.30 -5.39
CA GLU A 107 -14.84 -7.70 -6.67
C GLU A 107 -14.96 -6.18 -6.59
N LEU A 108 -13.99 -5.53 -5.93
CA LEU A 108 -14.00 -4.10 -5.71
C LEU A 108 -13.87 -3.33 -7.03
N SER A 109 -14.50 -2.17 -7.10
CA SER A 109 -14.23 -1.19 -8.15
C SER A 109 -12.78 -0.73 -8.08
N ARG A 110 -12.28 -0.11 -9.14
CA ARG A 110 -10.93 0.43 -9.15
C ARG A 110 -10.71 1.44 -8.02
N GLU A 111 -11.68 2.32 -7.80
CA GLU A 111 -11.63 3.33 -6.75
C GLU A 111 -11.59 2.71 -5.35
N ASP A 112 -12.48 1.74 -5.09
CA ASP A 112 -12.51 1.03 -3.81
C ASP A 112 -11.22 0.23 -3.57
N ALA A 113 -10.68 -0.41 -4.60
CA ALA A 113 -9.42 -1.12 -4.53
C ALA A 113 -8.24 -0.18 -4.24
N ASP A 114 -8.18 0.97 -4.90
CA ASP A 114 -7.17 1.99 -4.64
C ASP A 114 -7.24 2.52 -3.19
N GLN A 115 -8.45 2.71 -2.64
CA GLN A 115 -8.63 3.09 -1.24
C GLN A 115 -8.13 2.00 -0.28
N LEU A 116 -8.47 0.73 -0.53
CA LEU A 116 -8.02 -0.37 0.32
C LEU A 116 -6.50 -0.55 0.26
N LEU A 117 -5.89 -0.47 -0.92
CA LEU A 117 -4.45 -0.51 -1.10
C LEU A 117 -3.76 0.66 -0.39
N SER A 118 -4.27 1.87 -0.57
CA SER A 118 -3.75 3.08 0.07
C SER A 118 -3.79 2.99 1.59
N SER A 119 -4.85 2.45 2.17
CA SER A 119 -4.95 2.24 3.62
C SER A 119 -3.90 1.29 4.18
N ALA A 120 -3.36 0.40 3.34
CA ALA A 120 -2.23 -0.48 3.66
C ALA A 120 -0.86 0.11 3.26
N GLY A 121 -0.82 1.34 2.72
CA GLY A 121 0.40 1.98 2.23
C GLY A 121 0.86 1.48 0.86
N TYR A 122 -0.02 0.86 0.09
CA TYR A 122 0.26 0.35 -1.26
C TYR A 122 -0.48 1.13 -2.34
N SER A 123 0.00 0.99 -3.56
CA SER A 123 -0.68 1.46 -4.77
C SER A 123 -0.37 0.53 -5.94
N LEU A 124 -1.23 0.55 -6.96
CA LEU A 124 -0.92 -0.08 -8.25
C LEU A 124 -0.08 0.89 -9.07
N SER A 125 1.16 0.51 -9.32
CA SER A 125 2.12 1.31 -10.09
C SER A 125 1.81 1.24 -11.59
N ARG A 126 1.89 2.38 -12.27
CA ARG A 126 1.83 2.40 -13.74
C ARG A 126 3.16 2.06 -14.42
N ALA A 127 4.22 1.92 -13.62
CA ALA A 127 5.55 1.56 -14.09
C ALA A 127 5.88 0.07 -13.86
N ASP A 128 4.92 -0.69 -13.32
CA ASP A 128 5.06 -2.13 -13.03
C ASP A 128 4.03 -2.92 -13.84
N ASP A 129 4.49 -3.84 -14.65
CA ASP A 129 3.62 -4.59 -15.56
C ASP A 129 2.66 -5.51 -14.81
N PHE A 130 3.07 -6.09 -13.69
CA PHE A 130 2.17 -6.88 -12.83
C PHE A 130 0.99 -6.03 -12.34
N ASP A 131 1.28 -4.86 -11.81
CA ASP A 131 0.26 -3.92 -11.32
C ASP A 131 -0.67 -3.45 -12.45
N LEU A 132 -0.12 -3.23 -13.66
CA LEU A 132 -0.93 -2.85 -14.83
C LEU A 132 -1.87 -3.96 -15.27
N VAL A 133 -1.44 -5.23 -15.25
CA VAL A 133 -2.31 -6.38 -15.55
C VAL A 133 -3.43 -6.48 -14.52
N ILE A 134 -3.14 -6.33 -13.25
CA ILE A 134 -4.15 -6.34 -12.18
C ILE A 134 -5.14 -5.17 -12.36
N ALA A 135 -4.64 -3.97 -12.63
CA ALA A 135 -5.49 -2.80 -12.89
C ALA A 135 -6.42 -3.02 -14.08
N PHE A 136 -5.90 -3.57 -15.17
CA PHE A 136 -6.68 -3.94 -16.36
C PHE A 136 -7.80 -4.94 -16.02
N CYS A 137 -7.48 -5.98 -15.27
CA CYS A 137 -8.48 -6.97 -14.85
C CYS A 137 -9.61 -6.33 -14.03
N MET A 138 -9.27 -5.45 -13.09
CA MET A 138 -10.26 -4.73 -12.28
C MET A 138 -11.15 -3.83 -13.14
N GLU A 139 -10.59 -3.06 -14.06
CA GLU A 139 -11.34 -2.19 -14.97
C GLU A 139 -12.27 -2.96 -15.90
N LYS A 140 -11.83 -4.13 -16.34
CA LYS A 140 -12.65 -5.05 -17.18
C LYS A 140 -13.59 -5.94 -16.37
N LYS A 141 -13.59 -5.83 -15.03
CA LYS A 141 -14.37 -6.66 -14.11
C LYS A 141 -14.07 -8.16 -14.25
N ILE A 142 -12.81 -8.48 -14.50
CA ILE A 142 -12.30 -9.85 -14.55
C ILE A 142 -11.82 -10.18 -13.14
N PHE A 143 -12.61 -10.94 -12.38
CA PHE A 143 -12.34 -11.30 -10.99
C PHE A 143 -12.09 -12.80 -10.80
N ASN A 144 -12.17 -13.59 -11.85
CA ASN A 144 -11.82 -14.99 -11.81
C ASN A 144 -10.29 -15.16 -11.72
N PHE A 145 -9.83 -15.79 -10.66
CA PHE A 145 -8.39 -15.98 -10.41
C PHE A 145 -7.70 -16.83 -11.48
N PHE A 146 -8.43 -17.73 -12.12
CA PHE A 146 -7.89 -18.51 -13.24
C PHE A 146 -7.55 -17.59 -14.42
N ASP A 147 -8.49 -16.77 -14.84
CA ASP A 147 -8.30 -15.83 -15.96
C ASP A 147 -7.21 -14.80 -15.68
N ILE A 148 -7.18 -14.30 -14.44
CA ILE A 148 -6.14 -13.36 -14.00
C ILE A 148 -4.75 -14.01 -14.04
N ASN A 149 -4.65 -15.25 -13.54
CA ASN A 149 -3.39 -15.99 -13.55
C ASN A 149 -2.94 -16.30 -14.97
N GLU A 150 -3.86 -16.66 -15.87
CA GLU A 150 -3.56 -16.86 -17.29
C GLU A 150 -2.99 -15.58 -17.93
N ALA A 151 -3.60 -14.43 -17.64
CA ALA A 151 -3.09 -13.14 -18.08
C ALA A 151 -1.69 -12.84 -17.52
N LEU A 152 -1.47 -13.07 -16.24
CA LEU A 152 -0.17 -12.86 -15.60
C LEU A 152 0.91 -13.75 -16.21
N VAL A 153 0.62 -15.03 -16.43
CA VAL A 153 1.55 -15.99 -17.06
C VAL A 153 1.87 -15.55 -18.50
N HIS A 154 0.88 -15.06 -19.25
CA HIS A 154 1.09 -14.57 -20.61
C HIS A 154 2.12 -13.41 -20.64
N PHE A 155 2.12 -12.56 -19.63
CA PHE A 155 3.11 -11.47 -19.49
C PHE A 155 4.38 -11.87 -18.73
N GLY A 156 4.61 -13.15 -18.44
CA GLY A 156 5.84 -13.68 -17.87
C GLY A 156 5.90 -13.66 -16.34
N PHE A 157 4.77 -13.52 -15.67
CA PHE A 157 4.67 -13.62 -14.21
C PHE A 157 4.22 -15.02 -13.80
N GLU A 158 4.95 -15.65 -12.90
CA GLU A 158 4.61 -16.94 -12.30
C GLU A 158 3.84 -16.78 -10.98
#